data_8c3a012a0d0bf3ff04e82f132f0dff6c
#
_entry.id   8c3a012a0d0bf3ff04e82f132f0dff6c
#
_cell.length_a   1.000
_cell.length_b   1.000
_cell.length_c   1.000
_cell.angle_alpha   90.00
_cell.angle_beta   90.00
_cell.angle_gamma   90.00
#
_symmetry.space_group_name_H-M   'P 1'
#
loop_
_entity.id
_entity.type
_entity.pdbx_description
1 polymer ?
#
loop_
_entity_poly.entity_id
_entity_poly.type
_entity_poly.pdbx_seq_one_letter_code
_entity_poly.pdbx_strand_id
1 'polypeptide(L)'
;MSAPISQPSSNESSSNIPIEKERTLPARSLELWFDYTCPFAYLASTQARALAARMGVPLTYRPLLLGGVFKAIGTPQNLFATRSAARSAYEAADMQRWAKRFGVPLRMPAEHPMRSVEALRATLAVDIDPKVVDGFFRAYWVDNRPISSREVISDVVSAAGHDASAVLARIEEQSIKDDLRARTDRAVALGIFGVPTWIVDGEHLYWGQDRMMFVEGVRKPVAPVEAPQAEPSGRTLEVYWDFSSPFAYLGSTQVEALAKRAGARVEWHPILLGGLFRSIGTPDVPLATFPAAKQRFLLNDLHRWAAFWGVPFRFPSRFPTNSLKALRTYLALPEERRARFRDATFRAYWAEDRDISDDAVLAECVGDEAAARDAFARAGSDEVKAALRASTERGAARGVFGVPTFIVGDELFWGQDRLELVEAALRGG
;
A
#
# COMPACT_ATOMS: atom_id res chain seq x y z
N MET A 1 18.25 -38.25 -21.29
CA MET A 1 18.98 -37.94 -20.05
C MET A 1 18.89 -36.43 -19.87
N SER A 2 17.90 -35.96 -19.13
CA SER A 2 17.69 -34.53 -18.87
C SER A 2 18.27 -34.21 -17.50
N ALA A 3 19.17 -33.23 -17.47
CA ALA A 3 19.79 -32.74 -16.23
C ALA A 3 18.77 -32.04 -15.34
N PRO A 4 18.85 -32.16 -14.01
CA PRO A 4 17.94 -31.47 -13.09
C PRO A 4 18.30 -29.99 -13.02
N ILE A 5 17.27 -29.15 -13.17
CA ILE A 5 17.34 -27.70 -12.92
C ILE A 5 17.54 -27.51 -11.41
N SER A 6 18.69 -26.99 -11.02
CA SER A 6 18.99 -26.60 -9.65
C SER A 6 18.07 -25.44 -9.22
N GLN A 7 17.27 -25.68 -8.18
CA GLN A 7 16.51 -24.64 -7.49
C GLN A 7 17.49 -23.65 -6.81
N PRO A 8 17.24 -22.34 -6.87
CA PRO A 8 18.04 -21.39 -6.11
C PRO A 8 17.77 -21.58 -4.61
N SER A 9 18.84 -21.66 -3.83
CA SER A 9 18.82 -21.81 -2.38
C SER A 9 18.10 -20.63 -1.73
N SER A 10 16.92 -20.88 -1.16
CA SER A 10 16.18 -19.98 -0.29
C SER A 10 16.86 -19.95 1.08
N ASN A 11 17.82 -19.08 1.32
CA ASN A 11 18.26 -18.73 2.67
C ASN A 11 19.14 -17.46 2.68
N GLU A 12 18.61 -16.32 2.20
CA GLU A 12 18.99 -15.05 2.79
C GLU A 12 17.84 -14.65 3.71
N SER A 13 18.09 -14.78 5.01
CA SER A 13 17.13 -14.41 6.04
C SER A 13 16.75 -12.94 5.88
N SER A 14 15.46 -12.63 5.81
CA SER A 14 14.90 -11.28 5.73
C SER A 14 15.35 -10.33 6.87
N SER A 15 16.12 -10.85 7.84
CA SER A 15 16.68 -10.11 8.97
C SER A 15 17.86 -9.19 8.63
N ASN A 16 18.45 -9.28 7.41
CA ASN A 16 19.63 -8.51 7.01
C ASN A 16 19.38 -7.42 5.96
N ILE A 17 18.13 -7.08 5.68
CA ILE A 17 17.83 -5.96 4.76
C ILE A 17 18.16 -4.66 5.50
N PRO A 18 19.10 -3.82 5.00
CA PRO A 18 19.43 -2.57 5.65
C PRO A 18 18.21 -1.66 5.73
N ILE A 19 17.88 -1.22 6.95
CA ILE A 19 16.82 -0.22 7.16
C ILE A 19 17.37 1.11 6.64
N GLU A 20 16.58 1.79 5.81
CA GLU A 20 16.93 3.09 5.27
C GLU A 20 17.10 4.09 6.42
N LYS A 21 18.22 4.84 6.40
CA LYS A 21 18.45 5.89 7.39
C LYS A 21 17.39 6.98 7.25
N GLU A 22 16.83 7.40 8.36
CA GLU A 22 15.91 8.53 8.35
C GLU A 22 16.61 9.80 7.86
N ARG A 23 15.87 10.57 7.05
CA ARG A 23 16.32 11.90 6.62
C ARG A 23 16.39 12.85 7.81
N THR A 24 17.58 13.33 8.14
CA THR A 24 17.83 14.21 9.31
C THR A 24 17.88 15.70 8.95
N LEU A 25 18.09 16.04 7.67
CA LEU A 25 18.22 17.42 7.18
C LEU A 25 16.98 17.83 6.37
N PRO A 26 16.72 19.15 6.23
CA PRO A 26 15.72 19.64 5.29
C PRO A 26 16.01 19.11 3.88
N ALA A 27 14.96 18.77 3.14
CA ALA A 27 15.07 18.35 1.76
C ALA A 27 15.65 19.45 0.88
N ARG A 28 16.42 19.09 -0.14
CA ARG A 28 17.01 20.00 -1.15
C ARG A 28 16.43 19.78 -2.54
N SER A 29 15.85 18.62 -2.80
CA SER A 29 15.26 18.28 -4.09
C SER A 29 14.14 17.26 -3.95
N LEU A 30 13.18 17.31 -4.88
CA LEU A 30 12.09 16.37 -5.00
C LEU A 30 11.96 15.91 -6.44
N GLU A 31 11.98 14.60 -6.66
CA GLU A 31 11.68 13.99 -7.97
C GLU A 31 10.35 13.24 -7.91
N LEU A 32 9.53 13.39 -8.97
CA LEU A 32 8.35 12.57 -9.21
C LEU A 32 8.58 11.67 -10.44
N TRP A 33 8.73 10.38 -10.22
CA TRP A 33 8.85 9.37 -11.25
C TRP A 33 7.47 8.84 -11.63
N PHE A 34 7.15 8.84 -12.93
CA PHE A 34 5.79 8.56 -13.41
C PHE A 34 5.74 7.90 -14.78
N ASP A 35 4.61 7.24 -15.05
CA ASP A 35 4.11 6.88 -16.38
C ASP A 35 2.64 7.30 -16.45
N TYR A 36 2.20 7.78 -17.58
CA TYR A 36 0.83 8.25 -17.80
C TYR A 36 -0.23 7.15 -17.61
N THR A 37 0.13 5.88 -17.79
CA THR A 37 -0.78 4.75 -17.63
C THR A 37 -1.16 4.45 -16.17
N CYS A 38 -0.51 5.08 -15.19
CA CYS A 38 -0.78 4.83 -13.78
C CYS A 38 -1.75 5.87 -13.21
N PRO A 39 -2.96 5.48 -12.73
CA PRO A 39 -3.93 6.40 -12.13
C PRO A 39 -3.39 7.09 -10.88
N PHE A 40 -2.63 6.36 -10.07
CA PHE A 40 -2.01 6.92 -8.88
C PHE A 40 -0.89 7.92 -9.20
N ALA A 41 -0.21 7.76 -10.36
CA ALA A 41 0.75 8.76 -10.84
C ALA A 41 0.04 10.04 -11.30
N TYR A 42 -1.13 9.92 -11.94
CA TYR A 42 -1.99 11.07 -12.21
C TYR A 42 -2.38 11.79 -10.92
N LEU A 43 -2.92 11.08 -9.95
CA LEU A 43 -3.30 11.67 -8.65
C LEU A 43 -2.11 12.37 -7.97
N ALA A 44 -0.93 11.73 -7.95
CA ALA A 44 0.29 12.31 -7.39
C ALA A 44 0.73 13.57 -8.14
N SER A 45 0.66 13.58 -9.47
CA SER A 45 1.08 14.73 -10.30
C SER A 45 0.25 15.98 -10.01
N THR A 46 -1.05 15.83 -9.70
CA THR A 46 -1.93 16.95 -9.35
C THR A 46 -1.53 17.65 -8.05
N GLN A 47 -0.82 16.94 -7.16
CA GLN A 47 -0.37 17.46 -5.87
C GLN A 47 1.12 17.86 -5.86
N ALA A 48 1.87 17.48 -6.89
CA ALA A 48 3.32 17.53 -6.89
C ALA A 48 3.89 18.95 -6.69
N ARG A 49 3.36 19.95 -7.41
CA ARG A 49 3.81 21.33 -7.29
C ARG A 49 3.50 21.94 -5.92
N ALA A 50 2.30 21.68 -5.40
CA ALA A 50 1.93 22.13 -4.06
C ALA A 50 2.79 21.47 -2.98
N LEU A 51 3.09 20.17 -3.12
CA LEU A 51 4.00 19.44 -2.23
C LEU A 51 5.40 20.06 -2.23
N ALA A 52 5.99 20.26 -3.40
CA ALA A 52 7.31 20.86 -3.54
C ALA A 52 7.38 22.29 -2.97
N ALA A 53 6.31 23.08 -3.18
CA ALA A 53 6.19 24.43 -2.63
C ALA A 53 6.14 24.41 -1.09
N ARG A 54 5.38 23.52 -0.48
CA ARG A 54 5.35 23.36 1.00
C ARG A 54 6.70 22.94 1.56
N MET A 55 7.44 22.10 0.81
CA MET A 55 8.79 21.67 1.19
C MET A 55 9.87 22.73 0.93
N GLY A 56 9.57 23.76 0.13
CA GLY A 56 10.54 24.79 -0.28
C GLY A 56 11.65 24.26 -1.20
N VAL A 57 11.37 23.24 -2.02
CA VAL A 57 12.36 22.57 -2.87
C VAL A 57 11.97 22.58 -4.35
N PRO A 58 12.95 22.49 -5.28
CA PRO A 58 12.65 22.29 -6.69
C PRO A 58 12.05 20.92 -6.94
N LEU A 59 11.02 20.87 -7.83
CA LEU A 59 10.41 19.65 -8.33
C LEU A 59 10.99 19.28 -9.68
N THR A 60 11.38 18.03 -9.84
CA THR A 60 11.79 17.46 -11.12
C THR A 60 10.85 16.30 -11.51
N TYR A 61 10.20 16.42 -12.66
CA TYR A 61 9.43 15.33 -13.26
C TYR A 61 10.36 14.33 -13.95
N ARG A 62 10.16 13.04 -13.73
CA ARG A 62 10.99 11.95 -14.26
C ARG A 62 10.10 10.93 -15.00
N PRO A 63 9.81 11.13 -16.29
CA PRO A 63 9.08 10.15 -17.08
C PRO A 63 9.91 8.86 -17.24
N LEU A 64 9.23 7.71 -17.11
CA LEU A 64 9.78 6.38 -17.34
C LEU A 64 8.74 5.50 -18.05
N LEU A 65 9.16 4.42 -18.67
CA LEU A 65 8.26 3.41 -19.23
C LEU A 65 7.99 2.33 -18.20
N LEU A 66 6.78 2.33 -17.59
CA LEU A 66 6.42 1.41 -16.51
C LEU A 66 6.48 -0.06 -16.96
N GLY A 67 6.04 -0.37 -18.18
CA GLY A 67 6.17 -1.70 -18.76
C GLY A 67 7.63 -2.16 -18.90
N GLY A 68 8.56 -1.24 -19.16
CA GLY A 68 10.00 -1.50 -19.17
C GLY A 68 10.52 -1.87 -17.77
N VAL A 69 10.09 -1.14 -16.74
CA VAL A 69 10.40 -1.46 -15.33
C VAL A 69 9.88 -2.86 -14.99
N PHE A 70 8.61 -3.15 -15.26
CA PHE A 70 8.00 -4.45 -14.97
C PHE A 70 8.76 -5.59 -15.66
N LYS A 71 9.12 -5.41 -16.94
CA LYS A 71 9.92 -6.40 -17.67
C LYS A 71 11.27 -6.65 -17.00
N ALA A 72 11.96 -5.59 -16.57
CA ALA A 72 13.29 -5.71 -15.97
C ALA A 72 13.27 -6.42 -14.61
N ILE A 73 12.20 -6.27 -13.83
CA ILE A 73 12.08 -6.87 -12.48
C ILE A 73 11.23 -8.16 -12.45
N GLY A 74 10.84 -8.69 -13.62
CA GLY A 74 10.05 -9.92 -13.71
C GLY A 74 8.60 -9.79 -13.25
N THR A 75 8.03 -8.58 -13.26
CA THR A 75 6.63 -8.34 -12.88
C THR A 75 5.72 -8.48 -14.11
N PRO A 76 4.51 -9.08 -13.99
CA PRO A 76 3.55 -9.14 -15.08
C PRO A 76 3.20 -7.76 -15.64
N GLN A 77 3.12 -7.65 -16.97
CA GLN A 77 2.84 -6.39 -17.67
C GLN A 77 1.45 -5.83 -17.35
N ASN A 78 0.46 -6.70 -17.16
CA ASN A 78 -0.89 -6.33 -16.76
C ASN A 78 -1.18 -6.83 -15.34
N LEU A 79 -0.88 -6.00 -14.36
CA LEU A 79 -1.13 -6.30 -12.95
C LEU A 79 -2.63 -6.40 -12.61
N PHE A 80 -3.48 -5.66 -13.32
CA PHE A 80 -4.92 -5.71 -13.07
C PHE A 80 -5.50 -7.10 -13.41
N ALA A 81 -5.01 -7.74 -14.47
CA ALA A 81 -5.45 -9.09 -14.84
C ALA A 81 -5.04 -10.19 -13.83
N THR A 82 -4.09 -9.92 -12.94
CA THR A 82 -3.62 -10.89 -11.93
C THR A 82 -4.34 -10.77 -10.59
N ARG A 83 -5.26 -9.81 -10.44
CA ARG A 83 -5.94 -9.50 -9.19
C ARG A 83 -7.27 -10.22 -9.07
N SER A 84 -7.66 -10.56 -7.83
CA SER A 84 -9.01 -11.03 -7.56
C SER A 84 -10.06 -9.95 -7.86
N ALA A 85 -11.29 -10.35 -8.15
CA ALA A 85 -12.39 -9.40 -8.39
C ALA A 85 -12.61 -8.46 -7.20
N ALA A 86 -12.52 -8.97 -5.96
CA ALA A 86 -12.63 -8.17 -4.74
C ALA A 86 -11.55 -7.09 -4.66
N ARG A 87 -10.30 -7.45 -4.96
CA ARG A 87 -9.19 -6.49 -4.97
C ARG A 87 -9.35 -5.44 -6.06
N SER A 88 -9.78 -5.82 -7.25
CA SER A 88 -10.01 -4.88 -8.36
C SER A 88 -11.12 -3.87 -8.03
N ALA A 89 -12.23 -4.35 -7.44
CA ALA A 89 -13.32 -3.50 -6.98
C ALA A 89 -12.86 -2.51 -5.90
N TYR A 90 -12.09 -3.00 -4.92
CA TYR A 90 -11.50 -2.14 -3.89
C TYR A 90 -10.59 -1.05 -4.48
N GLU A 91 -9.67 -1.42 -5.38
CA GLU A 91 -8.73 -0.46 -5.97
C GLU A 91 -9.44 0.61 -6.80
N ALA A 92 -10.52 0.25 -7.51
CA ALA A 92 -11.35 1.21 -8.22
C ALA A 92 -12.01 2.21 -7.24
N ALA A 93 -12.56 1.73 -6.13
CA ALA A 93 -13.14 2.58 -5.09
C ALA A 93 -12.07 3.46 -4.40
N ASP A 94 -10.90 2.91 -4.08
CA ASP A 94 -9.79 3.63 -3.42
C ASP A 94 -9.27 4.78 -4.32
N MET A 95 -9.12 4.52 -5.62
CA MET A 95 -8.78 5.57 -6.60
C MET A 95 -9.76 6.74 -6.58
N GLN A 96 -11.08 6.46 -6.55
CA GLN A 96 -12.10 7.50 -6.50
C GLN A 96 -12.10 8.27 -5.17
N ARG A 97 -11.83 7.59 -4.04
CA ARG A 97 -11.66 8.25 -2.73
C ARG A 97 -10.49 9.23 -2.76
N TRP A 98 -9.37 8.83 -3.33
CA TRP A 98 -8.20 9.71 -3.47
C TRP A 98 -8.47 10.87 -4.44
N ALA A 99 -9.16 10.64 -5.55
CA ALA A 99 -9.58 11.70 -6.47
C ALA A 99 -10.49 12.73 -5.77
N LYS A 100 -11.51 12.25 -5.01
CA LYS A 100 -12.38 13.09 -4.17
C LYS A 100 -11.56 13.90 -3.15
N ARG A 101 -10.64 13.24 -2.44
CA ARG A 101 -9.77 13.87 -1.43
C ARG A 101 -8.88 14.97 -2.02
N PHE A 102 -8.36 14.76 -3.22
CA PHE A 102 -7.52 15.74 -3.92
C PHE A 102 -8.32 16.79 -4.71
N GLY A 103 -9.64 16.65 -4.77
CA GLY A 103 -10.52 17.56 -5.50
C GLY A 103 -10.30 17.53 -7.02
N VAL A 104 -9.95 16.38 -7.58
CA VAL A 104 -9.61 16.22 -9.01
C VAL A 104 -10.55 15.22 -9.68
N PRO A 105 -10.96 15.48 -10.97
CA PRO A 105 -11.72 14.51 -11.73
C PRO A 105 -10.85 13.29 -12.08
N LEU A 106 -11.45 12.09 -12.04
CA LEU A 106 -10.80 10.86 -12.50
C LEU A 106 -11.82 9.95 -13.17
N ARG A 107 -11.55 9.59 -14.41
CA ARG A 107 -12.37 8.65 -15.19
C ARG A 107 -11.48 7.54 -15.74
N MET A 108 -11.85 6.30 -15.44
CA MET A 108 -11.14 5.13 -15.98
C MET A 108 -11.46 5.01 -17.47
N PRO A 109 -10.45 5.05 -18.38
CA PRO A 109 -10.68 4.83 -19.80
C PRO A 109 -11.13 3.39 -20.08
N ALA A 110 -12.05 3.21 -21.04
CA ALA A 110 -12.53 1.88 -21.44
C ALA A 110 -11.40 0.99 -21.97
N GLU A 111 -10.41 1.60 -22.65
CA GLU A 111 -9.27 0.89 -23.27
C GLU A 111 -8.02 0.87 -22.34
N HIS A 112 -8.22 1.00 -21.04
CA HIS A 112 -7.08 0.95 -20.12
C HIS A 112 -6.48 -0.46 -20.01
N PRO A 113 -5.14 -0.62 -20.04
CA PRO A 113 -4.11 0.41 -20.21
C PRO A 113 -3.83 0.77 -21.67
N MET A 114 -3.91 2.07 -22.00
CA MET A 114 -3.50 2.57 -23.30
C MET A 114 -1.96 2.69 -23.37
N ARG A 115 -1.41 2.62 -24.58
CA ARG A 115 0.02 2.80 -24.80
C ARG A 115 0.48 4.24 -24.47
N SER A 116 1.58 4.39 -23.72
CA SER A 116 2.12 5.69 -23.28
C SER A 116 3.44 6.08 -23.93
N VAL A 117 4.06 5.20 -24.70
CA VAL A 117 5.44 5.38 -25.22
C VAL A 117 5.57 6.68 -26.01
N GLU A 118 4.63 6.98 -26.90
CA GLU A 118 4.64 8.16 -27.77
C GLU A 118 4.49 9.45 -26.94
N ALA A 119 3.58 9.45 -25.97
CA ALA A 119 3.38 10.58 -25.06
C ALA A 119 4.61 10.83 -24.16
N LEU A 120 5.25 9.75 -23.64
CA LEU A 120 6.48 9.85 -22.88
C LEU A 120 7.63 10.44 -23.73
N ARG A 121 7.76 9.99 -24.98
CA ARG A 121 8.76 10.56 -25.92
C ARG A 121 8.45 12.02 -26.28
N ALA A 122 7.18 12.37 -26.48
CA ALA A 122 6.78 13.76 -26.73
C ALA A 122 7.12 14.65 -25.52
N THR A 123 6.92 14.16 -24.32
CA THR A 123 7.33 14.85 -23.09
C THR A 123 8.84 15.10 -23.05
N LEU A 124 9.66 14.12 -23.44
CA LEU A 124 11.12 14.27 -23.55
C LEU A 124 11.51 15.23 -24.67
N ALA A 125 10.81 15.20 -25.79
CA ALA A 125 11.07 16.08 -26.93
C ALA A 125 10.86 17.57 -26.62
N VAL A 126 10.16 17.91 -25.55
CA VAL A 126 9.92 19.28 -25.08
C VAL A 126 10.57 19.55 -23.70
N ASP A 127 11.66 18.87 -23.41
CA ASP A 127 12.45 19.03 -22.17
C ASP A 127 11.61 18.91 -20.88
N ILE A 128 10.60 18.03 -20.91
CA ILE A 128 9.71 17.72 -19.79
C ILE A 128 8.93 18.99 -19.32
N ASP A 129 8.37 19.75 -20.26
CA ASP A 129 7.51 20.89 -19.90
C ASP A 129 6.36 20.43 -19.01
N PRO A 130 6.20 20.99 -17.79
CA PRO A 130 5.11 20.64 -16.88
C PRO A 130 3.72 20.80 -17.47
N LYS A 131 3.51 21.73 -18.43
CA LYS A 131 2.22 21.89 -19.11
C LYS A 131 1.90 20.69 -20.00
N VAL A 132 2.90 20.12 -20.66
CA VAL A 132 2.75 18.90 -21.46
C VAL A 132 2.50 17.68 -20.57
N VAL A 133 3.18 17.59 -19.41
CA VAL A 133 2.93 16.55 -18.42
C VAL A 133 1.48 16.58 -17.95
N ASP A 134 1.00 17.76 -17.54
CA ASP A 134 -0.40 17.96 -17.11
C ASP A 134 -1.39 17.65 -18.26
N GLY A 135 -1.08 18.10 -19.48
CA GLY A 135 -1.90 17.87 -20.67
C GLY A 135 -2.11 16.39 -20.98
N PHE A 136 -1.05 15.58 -20.95
CA PHE A 136 -1.19 14.13 -21.19
C PHE A 136 -1.91 13.40 -20.06
N PHE A 137 -1.65 13.74 -18.79
CA PHE A 137 -2.40 13.18 -17.68
C PHE A 137 -3.89 13.52 -17.79
N ARG A 138 -4.23 14.76 -18.13
CA ARG A 138 -5.62 15.18 -18.36
C ARG A 138 -6.24 14.42 -19.53
N ALA A 139 -5.56 14.36 -20.68
CA ALA A 139 -6.06 13.66 -21.85
C ALA A 139 -6.38 12.19 -21.51
N TYR A 140 -5.53 11.53 -20.74
CA TYR A 140 -5.72 10.12 -20.35
C TYR A 140 -6.84 9.95 -19.32
N TRP A 141 -6.74 10.62 -18.15
CA TRP A 141 -7.53 10.32 -16.96
C TRP A 141 -8.79 11.16 -16.79
N VAL A 142 -8.96 12.20 -17.58
CA VAL A 142 -10.14 13.10 -17.52
C VAL A 142 -10.92 13.03 -18.82
N ASP A 143 -10.23 13.26 -19.94
CA ASP A 143 -10.86 13.40 -21.26
C ASP A 143 -10.98 12.06 -22.01
N ASN A 144 -10.34 10.98 -21.49
CA ASN A 144 -10.30 9.61 -22.05
C ASN A 144 -9.87 9.55 -23.53
N ARG A 145 -8.86 10.36 -23.86
CA ARG A 145 -8.29 10.42 -25.20
C ARG A 145 -7.08 9.50 -25.33
N PRO A 146 -6.89 8.80 -26.46
CA PRO A 146 -5.75 7.90 -26.68
C PRO A 146 -4.44 8.69 -26.84
N ILE A 147 -3.64 8.77 -25.78
CA ILE A 147 -2.38 9.53 -25.76
C ILE A 147 -1.28 9.00 -26.67
N SER A 148 -1.49 7.84 -27.31
CA SER A 148 -0.61 7.32 -28.38
C SER A 148 -0.97 7.89 -29.76
N SER A 149 -2.15 8.53 -29.90
CA SER A 149 -2.60 9.14 -31.16
C SER A 149 -1.78 10.39 -31.49
N ARG A 150 -1.33 10.49 -32.75
CA ARG A 150 -0.61 11.69 -33.24
C ARG A 150 -1.44 12.96 -33.10
N GLU A 151 -2.78 12.86 -33.29
CA GLU A 151 -3.71 13.97 -33.07
C GLU A 151 -3.69 14.45 -31.64
N VAL A 152 -3.82 13.53 -30.66
CA VAL A 152 -3.81 13.90 -29.21
C VAL A 152 -2.47 14.46 -28.80
N ILE A 153 -1.37 13.90 -29.31
CA ILE A 153 -0.02 14.44 -29.06
C ILE A 153 0.08 15.87 -29.60
N SER A 154 -0.34 16.07 -30.85
CA SER A 154 -0.38 17.40 -31.50
C SER A 154 -1.13 18.43 -30.68
N ASP A 155 -2.34 18.08 -30.24
CA ASP A 155 -3.20 18.98 -29.45
C ASP A 155 -2.55 19.35 -28.10
N VAL A 156 -2.03 18.34 -27.39
CA VAL A 156 -1.40 18.56 -26.07
C VAL A 156 -0.17 19.45 -26.17
N VAL A 157 0.72 19.16 -27.12
CA VAL A 157 1.97 19.95 -27.23
C VAL A 157 1.71 21.34 -27.80
N SER A 158 0.77 21.50 -28.75
CA SER A 158 0.36 22.81 -29.26
C SER A 158 -0.29 23.67 -28.18
N ALA A 159 -1.16 23.08 -27.35
CA ALA A 159 -1.79 23.79 -26.22
C ALA A 159 -0.75 24.27 -25.18
N ALA A 160 0.40 23.60 -25.07
CA ALA A 160 1.51 24.01 -24.24
C ALA A 160 2.41 25.09 -24.91
N GLY A 161 2.22 25.38 -26.21
CA GLY A 161 2.95 26.37 -26.97
C GLY A 161 4.13 25.82 -27.78
N HIS A 162 4.21 24.51 -27.99
CA HIS A 162 5.26 23.87 -28.79
C HIS A 162 4.80 23.60 -30.23
N ASP A 163 5.76 23.53 -31.15
CA ASP A 163 5.52 23.10 -32.53
C ASP A 163 5.24 21.60 -32.61
N ALA A 164 3.98 21.23 -32.83
CA ALA A 164 3.55 19.85 -32.92
C ALA A 164 4.27 19.04 -34.02
N SER A 165 4.53 19.68 -35.18
CA SER A 165 5.21 19.01 -36.29
C SER A 165 6.65 18.64 -35.92
N ALA A 166 7.36 19.56 -35.29
CA ALA A 166 8.71 19.34 -34.77
C ALA A 166 8.73 18.24 -33.69
N VAL A 167 7.79 18.27 -32.75
CA VAL A 167 7.68 17.25 -31.70
C VAL A 167 7.37 15.88 -32.31
N LEU A 168 6.43 15.78 -33.25
CA LEU A 168 6.07 14.53 -33.92
C LEU A 168 7.23 13.96 -34.76
N ALA A 169 8.15 14.77 -35.25
CA ALA A 169 9.39 14.30 -35.88
C ALA A 169 10.38 13.80 -34.81
N ARG A 170 10.57 14.56 -33.73
CA ARG A 170 11.52 14.23 -32.66
C ARG A 170 11.20 12.94 -31.92
N ILE A 171 9.94 12.58 -31.71
CA ILE A 171 9.59 11.32 -31.01
C ILE A 171 10.08 10.07 -31.76
N GLU A 172 10.41 10.18 -33.07
CA GLU A 172 10.96 9.10 -33.88
C GLU A 172 12.49 9.06 -33.87
N GLU A 173 13.15 10.10 -33.37
CA GLU A 173 14.60 10.16 -33.27
C GLU A 173 15.13 9.08 -32.32
N GLN A 174 16.29 8.50 -32.68
CA GLN A 174 16.92 7.48 -31.87
C GLN A 174 17.37 8.03 -30.50
N SER A 175 17.82 9.28 -30.45
CA SER A 175 18.20 10.00 -29.24
C SER A 175 17.09 10.03 -28.18
N ILE A 176 15.85 10.34 -28.56
CA ILE A 176 14.67 10.37 -27.67
C ILE A 176 14.30 8.95 -27.21
N LYS A 177 14.39 7.96 -28.12
CA LYS A 177 14.15 6.55 -27.78
C LYS A 177 15.16 6.04 -26.75
N ASP A 178 16.42 6.40 -26.93
CA ASP A 178 17.50 6.01 -26.04
C ASP A 178 17.43 6.76 -24.70
N ASP A 179 17.02 8.05 -24.67
CA ASP A 179 16.80 8.79 -23.43
C ASP A 179 15.68 8.16 -22.60
N LEU A 180 14.53 7.79 -23.20
CA LEU A 180 13.46 7.10 -22.47
C LEU A 180 13.92 5.75 -21.89
N ARG A 181 14.72 5.00 -22.68
CA ARG A 181 15.30 3.75 -22.20
C ARG A 181 16.25 3.98 -21.03
N ALA A 182 17.20 4.90 -21.16
CA ALA A 182 18.17 5.22 -20.12
C ALA A 182 17.50 5.67 -18.81
N ARG A 183 16.43 6.47 -18.90
CA ARG A 183 15.63 6.85 -17.72
C ARG A 183 14.94 5.65 -17.07
N THR A 184 14.40 4.75 -17.88
CA THR A 184 13.76 3.53 -17.38
C THR A 184 14.76 2.60 -16.70
N ASP A 185 15.95 2.43 -17.30
CA ASP A 185 17.04 1.63 -16.72
C ASP A 185 17.56 2.26 -15.41
N ARG A 186 17.69 3.60 -15.38
CA ARG A 186 18.03 4.34 -14.16
C ARG A 186 17.00 4.14 -13.06
N ALA A 187 15.71 4.15 -13.39
CA ALA A 187 14.64 3.90 -12.41
C ALA A 187 14.79 2.51 -11.78
N VAL A 188 15.06 1.49 -12.59
CA VAL A 188 15.32 0.12 -12.09
C VAL A 188 16.55 0.10 -11.18
N ALA A 189 17.63 0.77 -11.57
CA ALA A 189 18.86 0.85 -10.77
C ALA A 189 18.65 1.55 -9.42
N LEU A 190 17.74 2.52 -9.35
CA LEU A 190 17.33 3.21 -8.11
C LEU A 190 16.37 2.37 -7.24
N GLY A 191 15.95 1.18 -7.71
CA GLY A 191 15.02 0.33 -7.00
C GLY A 191 13.55 0.71 -7.17
N ILE A 192 13.21 1.51 -8.18
CA ILE A 192 11.83 1.84 -8.53
C ILE A 192 11.20 0.59 -9.14
N PHE A 193 10.10 0.13 -8.56
CA PHE A 193 9.33 -1.05 -8.96
C PHE A 193 7.91 -0.73 -9.41
N GLY A 194 7.53 0.53 -9.35
CA GLY A 194 6.20 1.04 -9.71
C GLY A 194 6.14 2.56 -9.62
N VAL A 195 5.05 3.15 -10.05
CA VAL A 195 4.80 4.60 -10.01
C VAL A 195 3.43 4.91 -9.39
N PRO A 196 3.23 6.10 -8.79
CA PRO A 196 4.19 7.17 -8.63
C PRO A 196 5.30 6.77 -7.65
N THR A 197 6.51 7.19 -7.92
CA THR A 197 7.60 7.12 -6.95
C THR A 197 8.17 8.51 -6.75
N TRP A 198 8.27 8.91 -5.49
CA TRP A 198 8.95 10.11 -5.06
C TRP A 198 10.36 9.77 -4.63
N ILE A 199 11.33 10.55 -5.07
CA ILE A 199 12.69 10.49 -4.56
C ILE A 199 13.06 11.85 -4.00
N VAL A 200 13.49 11.87 -2.74
CA VAL A 200 13.96 13.06 -2.04
C VAL A 200 15.48 12.97 -1.94
N ASP A 201 16.15 14.03 -2.32
CA ASP A 201 17.62 14.20 -2.29
C ASP A 201 18.41 13.10 -3.05
N GLY A 202 17.77 12.43 -4.00
CA GLY A 202 18.37 11.35 -4.79
C GLY A 202 18.51 10.00 -4.07
N GLU A 203 18.08 9.90 -2.80
CA GLU A 203 18.29 8.73 -1.93
C GLU A 203 17.01 8.12 -1.39
N HIS A 204 16.09 8.94 -0.85
CA HIS A 204 14.95 8.49 -0.10
C HIS A 204 13.76 8.20 -1.02
N LEU A 205 13.42 6.94 -1.16
CA LEU A 205 12.34 6.47 -2.02
C LEU A 205 11.03 6.32 -1.25
N TYR A 206 9.95 6.90 -1.81
CA TYR A 206 8.58 6.74 -1.33
C TYR A 206 7.68 6.36 -2.50
N TRP A 207 6.94 5.28 -2.38
CA TRP A 207 6.07 4.77 -3.44
C TRP A 207 4.59 4.98 -3.09
N GLY A 208 3.87 5.64 -3.98
CA GLY A 208 2.44 5.90 -3.85
C GLY A 208 2.10 7.38 -3.65
N GLN A 209 0.88 7.76 -4.06
CA GLN A 209 0.31 9.10 -3.82
C GLN A 209 -0.02 9.32 -2.33
N ASP A 210 -0.11 8.26 -1.57
CA ASP A 210 -0.48 8.21 -0.16
C ASP A 210 0.72 8.28 0.81
N ARG A 211 1.93 8.50 0.28
CA ARG A 211 3.16 8.65 1.08
C ARG A 211 3.68 10.09 1.11
N MET A 212 2.92 11.06 0.56
CA MET A 212 3.35 12.46 0.51
C MET A 212 3.67 13.06 1.87
N MET A 213 2.99 12.64 2.95
CA MET A 213 3.31 13.11 4.29
C MET A 213 4.73 12.70 4.73
N PHE A 214 5.19 11.50 4.38
CA PHE A 214 6.56 11.07 4.64
C PHE A 214 7.56 11.79 3.73
N VAL A 215 7.17 12.09 2.50
CA VAL A 215 7.97 12.93 1.58
C VAL A 215 8.19 14.31 2.19
N GLU A 216 7.18 14.94 2.77
CA GLU A 216 7.29 16.20 3.52
C GLU A 216 8.15 16.09 4.79
N GLY A 217 8.41 14.88 5.27
CA GLY A 217 9.17 14.64 6.50
C GLY A 217 8.32 14.69 7.78
N VAL A 218 7.00 14.49 7.66
CA VAL A 218 6.13 14.34 8.82
C VAL A 218 6.47 13.03 9.53
N ARG A 219 6.91 13.11 10.78
CA ARG A 219 7.44 11.98 11.56
C ARG A 219 6.57 11.54 12.71
N LYS A 220 5.60 12.36 13.06
CA LYS A 220 4.63 12.07 14.13
C LYS A 220 3.26 12.50 13.64
N PRO A 221 2.21 11.79 14.01
CA PRO A 221 0.87 12.30 13.82
C PRO A 221 0.83 13.68 14.45
N VAL A 222 0.21 14.64 13.79
CA VAL A 222 -0.25 15.84 14.48
C VAL A 222 -1.11 15.28 15.62
N ALA A 223 -0.62 15.41 16.88
CA ALA A 223 -1.35 14.90 18.02
C ALA A 223 -2.77 15.42 17.86
N PRO A 224 -3.80 14.56 17.85
CA PRO A 224 -5.14 15.09 17.93
C PRO A 224 -5.12 15.92 19.21
N VAL A 225 -5.40 17.21 19.10
CA VAL A 225 -5.90 17.97 20.23
C VAL A 225 -6.88 17.01 20.88
N GLU A 226 -6.81 16.75 22.20
CA GLU A 226 -7.72 15.84 22.87
C GLU A 226 -9.12 16.20 22.41
N ALA A 227 -9.52 15.57 21.30
CA ALA A 227 -10.83 15.82 20.73
C ALA A 227 -11.80 15.29 21.78
N PRO A 228 -12.74 16.09 22.25
CA PRO A 228 -13.75 15.59 23.15
C PRO A 228 -14.32 14.33 22.52
N GLN A 229 -14.59 13.33 23.36
CA GLN A 229 -15.22 12.09 22.89
C GLN A 229 -16.44 12.49 22.07
N ALA A 230 -16.46 12.08 20.78
CA ALA A 230 -17.60 12.39 19.95
C ALA A 230 -18.85 11.70 20.52
N GLU A 231 -19.99 12.34 20.38
CA GLU A 231 -21.29 11.72 20.65
C GLU A 231 -21.40 10.40 19.88
N PRO A 232 -22.09 9.38 20.45
CA PRO A 232 -22.24 8.10 19.77
C PRO A 232 -22.82 8.28 18.37
N SER A 233 -22.07 7.91 17.34
CA SER A 233 -22.48 8.04 15.94
C SER A 233 -23.50 6.98 15.51
N GLY A 234 -23.70 5.94 16.33
CA GLY A 234 -24.46 4.75 15.97
C GLY A 234 -23.76 3.86 14.92
N ARG A 235 -22.59 4.26 14.45
CA ARG A 235 -21.81 3.52 13.42
C ARG A 235 -20.94 2.46 14.03
N THR A 236 -20.72 1.41 13.26
CA THR A 236 -19.82 0.29 13.62
C THR A 236 -18.64 0.29 12.67
N LEU A 237 -17.45 0.10 13.23
CA LEU A 237 -16.22 -0.21 12.54
C LEU A 237 -15.94 -1.70 12.66
N GLU A 238 -16.14 -2.46 11.59
CA GLU A 238 -15.69 -3.85 11.52
C GLU A 238 -14.21 -3.90 11.18
N VAL A 239 -13.43 -4.67 11.95
CA VAL A 239 -11.98 -4.81 11.78
C VAL A 239 -11.63 -6.27 11.54
N TYR A 240 -11.21 -6.61 10.32
CA TYR A 240 -10.72 -7.95 9.98
C TYR A 240 -9.20 -8.00 10.10
N TRP A 241 -8.69 -8.99 10.83
CA TRP A 241 -7.29 -9.02 11.22
C TRP A 241 -6.76 -10.44 11.47
N ASP A 242 -5.41 -10.59 11.43
CA ASP A 242 -4.67 -11.81 11.79
C ASP A 242 -3.33 -11.41 12.42
N PHE A 243 -2.87 -12.15 13.43
CA PHE A 243 -1.57 -11.94 14.07
C PHE A 243 -0.38 -12.05 13.12
N SER A 244 -0.51 -12.79 12.02
CA SER A 244 0.55 -12.98 11.03
C SER A 244 0.83 -11.76 10.15
N SER A 245 0.04 -10.67 10.29
CA SER A 245 0.18 -9.46 9.48
C SER A 245 0.80 -8.30 10.25
N PRO A 246 1.97 -7.77 9.80
CA PRO A 246 2.58 -6.56 10.39
C PRO A 246 1.69 -5.33 10.21
N PHE A 247 0.98 -5.24 9.10
CA PHE A 247 0.05 -4.16 8.82
C PHE A 247 -1.15 -4.19 9.77
N ALA A 248 -1.65 -5.40 10.11
CA ALA A 248 -2.70 -5.56 11.11
C ALA A 248 -2.22 -5.20 12.52
N TYR A 249 -0.97 -5.54 12.87
CA TYR A 249 -0.36 -5.10 14.12
C TYR A 249 -0.34 -3.57 14.22
N LEU A 250 0.25 -2.90 13.24
CA LEU A 250 0.35 -1.43 13.26
C LEU A 250 -1.03 -0.78 13.27
N GLY A 251 -1.95 -1.24 12.41
CA GLY A 251 -3.31 -0.70 12.34
C GLY A 251 -4.09 -0.89 13.64
N SER A 252 -3.98 -2.06 14.28
CA SER A 252 -4.71 -2.37 15.52
C SER A 252 -4.41 -1.39 16.66
N THR A 253 -3.19 -0.86 16.72
CA THR A 253 -2.79 0.11 17.76
C THR A 253 -3.51 1.46 17.65
N GLN A 254 -4.14 1.76 16.49
CA GLN A 254 -4.79 3.05 16.23
C GLN A 254 -6.32 2.97 16.30
N VAL A 255 -6.90 1.78 16.20
CA VAL A 255 -8.34 1.55 16.00
C VAL A 255 -9.18 2.11 17.12
N GLU A 256 -8.86 1.80 18.39
CA GLU A 256 -9.68 2.21 19.54
C GLU A 256 -9.72 3.73 19.69
N ALA A 257 -8.56 4.39 19.51
CA ALA A 257 -8.47 5.84 19.58
C ALA A 257 -9.25 6.51 18.42
N LEU A 258 -9.17 5.94 17.23
CA LEU A 258 -9.90 6.41 16.05
C LEU A 258 -11.41 6.27 16.25
N ALA A 259 -11.87 5.10 16.68
CA ALA A 259 -13.28 4.85 16.93
C ALA A 259 -13.86 5.77 18.03
N LYS A 260 -13.09 5.98 19.10
CA LYS A 260 -13.46 6.93 20.16
C LYS A 260 -13.63 8.36 19.64
N ARG A 261 -12.71 8.84 18.77
CA ARG A 261 -12.82 10.16 18.13
C ARG A 261 -14.01 10.29 17.19
N ALA A 262 -14.44 9.17 16.59
CA ALA A 262 -15.58 9.12 15.68
C ALA A 262 -16.92 8.77 16.37
N GLY A 263 -16.92 8.49 17.68
CA GLY A 263 -18.11 8.04 18.40
C GLY A 263 -18.63 6.68 17.91
N ALA A 264 -17.77 5.84 17.36
CA ALA A 264 -18.12 4.57 16.75
C ALA A 264 -17.87 3.38 17.65
N ARG A 265 -18.63 2.29 17.46
CA ARG A 265 -18.39 1.01 18.09
C ARG A 265 -17.42 0.19 17.22
N VAL A 266 -16.55 -0.60 17.84
CA VAL A 266 -15.60 -1.48 17.14
C VAL A 266 -16.04 -2.94 17.27
N GLU A 267 -16.01 -3.65 16.15
CA GLU A 267 -16.20 -5.09 16.10
C GLU A 267 -14.94 -5.76 15.51
N TRP A 268 -14.28 -6.59 16.33
CA TRP A 268 -13.05 -7.28 15.96
C TRP A 268 -13.35 -8.67 15.40
N HIS A 269 -13.03 -8.90 14.13
CA HIS A 269 -13.23 -10.15 13.41
C HIS A 269 -11.88 -10.82 13.11
N PRO A 270 -11.40 -11.75 13.97
CA PRO A 270 -10.20 -12.52 13.66
C PRO A 270 -10.48 -13.42 12.45
N ILE A 271 -9.55 -13.48 11.50
CA ILE A 271 -9.62 -14.38 10.35
C ILE A 271 -8.32 -15.15 10.20
N LEU A 272 -8.39 -16.34 9.61
CA LEU A 272 -7.19 -17.09 9.25
C LEU A 272 -6.72 -16.65 7.86
N LEU A 273 -5.70 -15.79 7.80
CA LEU A 273 -5.22 -15.16 6.56
C LEU A 273 -4.79 -16.18 5.50
N GLY A 274 -4.06 -17.23 5.88
CA GLY A 274 -3.71 -18.33 4.97
C GLY A 274 -4.94 -19.09 4.45
N GLY A 275 -6.00 -19.21 5.25
CA GLY A 275 -7.29 -19.76 4.82
C GLY A 275 -7.98 -18.88 3.79
N LEU A 276 -8.01 -17.56 4.06
CA LEU A 276 -8.54 -16.57 3.13
C LEU A 276 -7.77 -16.60 1.80
N PHE A 277 -6.44 -16.56 1.82
CA PHE A 277 -5.61 -16.56 0.60
C PHE A 277 -5.88 -17.79 -0.27
N ARG A 278 -5.98 -18.99 0.33
CA ARG A 278 -6.32 -20.21 -0.41
C ARG A 278 -7.71 -20.12 -1.05
N SER A 279 -8.70 -19.54 -0.36
CA SER A 279 -10.05 -19.42 -0.89
C SER A 279 -10.18 -18.47 -2.09
N ILE A 280 -9.29 -17.48 -2.20
CA ILE A 280 -9.27 -16.47 -3.27
C ILE A 280 -8.13 -16.66 -4.28
N GLY A 281 -7.38 -17.78 -4.21
CA GLY A 281 -6.29 -18.10 -5.12
C GLY A 281 -5.05 -17.19 -5.00
N THR A 282 -4.82 -16.59 -3.83
CA THR A 282 -3.63 -15.78 -3.55
C THR A 282 -2.54 -16.66 -2.93
N PRO A 283 -1.25 -16.46 -3.22
CA PRO A 283 -0.15 -17.16 -2.55
C PRO A 283 -0.19 -16.98 -1.03
N ASP A 284 0.17 -18.03 -0.27
CA ASP A 284 0.12 -18.01 1.21
C ASP A 284 0.99 -16.92 1.84
N VAL A 285 2.11 -16.56 1.21
CA VAL A 285 3.01 -15.48 1.66
C VAL A 285 3.28 -14.52 0.50
N PRO A 286 2.38 -13.57 0.20
CA PRO A 286 2.52 -12.66 -0.95
C PRO A 286 3.83 -11.86 -0.91
N LEU A 287 4.33 -11.49 0.28
CA LEU A 287 5.58 -10.74 0.43
C LEU A 287 6.76 -11.46 -0.22
N ALA A 288 6.85 -12.78 -0.11
CA ALA A 288 7.93 -13.58 -0.69
C ALA A 288 7.89 -13.62 -2.24
N THR A 289 6.74 -13.32 -2.85
CA THR A 289 6.58 -13.33 -4.31
C THR A 289 6.91 -11.98 -4.96
N PHE A 290 7.14 -10.94 -4.17
CA PHE A 290 7.43 -9.61 -4.70
C PHE A 290 8.90 -9.48 -5.15
N PRO A 291 9.19 -8.65 -6.15
CA PRO A 291 10.56 -8.27 -6.50
C PRO A 291 11.32 -7.72 -5.28
N ALA A 292 12.63 -8.01 -5.18
CA ALA A 292 13.45 -7.61 -4.04
C ALA A 292 13.37 -6.11 -3.69
N ALA A 293 13.30 -5.23 -4.70
CA ALA A 293 13.12 -3.80 -4.50
C ALA A 293 11.81 -3.47 -3.77
N LYS A 294 10.71 -4.15 -4.13
CA LYS A 294 9.43 -3.97 -3.47
C LYS A 294 9.42 -4.52 -2.05
N GLN A 295 10.04 -5.68 -1.83
CA GLN A 295 10.19 -6.25 -0.49
C GLN A 295 10.93 -5.28 0.44
N ARG A 296 12.06 -4.74 -0.01
CA ARG A 296 12.85 -3.74 0.73
C ARG A 296 12.05 -2.48 1.04
N PHE A 297 11.33 -1.95 0.04
CA PHE A 297 10.44 -0.81 0.26
C PHE A 297 9.40 -1.09 1.34
N LEU A 298 8.70 -2.23 1.29
CA LEU A 298 7.65 -2.57 2.25
C LEU A 298 8.19 -2.70 3.68
N LEU A 299 9.39 -3.26 3.86
CA LEU A 299 10.03 -3.31 5.18
C LEU A 299 10.37 -1.92 5.71
N ASN A 300 10.94 -1.06 4.88
CA ASN A 300 11.21 0.33 5.24
C ASN A 300 9.92 1.10 5.54
N ASP A 301 8.87 0.89 4.76
CA ASP A 301 7.57 1.54 4.97
C ASP A 301 6.91 1.11 6.29
N LEU A 302 7.02 -0.17 6.67
CA LEU A 302 6.58 -0.67 7.98
C LEU A 302 7.32 0.04 9.12
N HIS A 303 8.64 0.19 9.03
CA HIS A 303 9.41 0.93 10.03
C HIS A 303 9.02 2.41 10.08
N ARG A 304 8.76 3.06 8.94
CA ARG A 304 8.29 4.45 8.89
C ARG A 304 6.93 4.61 9.58
N TRP A 305 5.98 3.70 9.31
CA TRP A 305 4.68 3.72 9.97
C TRP A 305 4.77 3.45 11.47
N ALA A 306 5.60 2.49 11.88
CA ALA A 306 5.86 2.20 13.28
C ALA A 306 6.44 3.42 14.01
N ALA A 307 7.47 4.05 13.44
CA ALA A 307 8.06 5.27 13.98
C ALA A 307 7.06 6.44 14.02
N PHE A 308 6.27 6.61 12.96
CA PHE A 308 5.24 7.64 12.87
C PHE A 308 4.22 7.54 14.02
N TRP A 309 3.76 6.32 14.35
CA TRP A 309 2.80 6.10 15.43
C TRP A 309 3.46 5.86 16.80
N GLY A 310 4.79 5.83 16.89
CA GLY A 310 5.49 5.53 18.14
C GLY A 310 5.28 4.10 18.62
N VAL A 311 5.02 3.16 17.69
CA VAL A 311 4.76 1.74 17.96
C VAL A 311 6.07 0.97 17.91
N PRO A 312 6.47 0.22 18.97
CA PRO A 312 7.61 -0.67 18.89
C PRO A 312 7.43 -1.71 17.77
N PHE A 313 8.40 -1.80 16.88
CA PHE A 313 8.32 -2.74 15.76
C PHE A 313 9.68 -3.37 15.47
N ARG A 314 9.67 -4.70 15.35
CA ARG A 314 10.79 -5.50 14.87
C ARG A 314 10.26 -6.58 13.95
N PHE A 315 10.84 -6.70 12.75
CA PHE A 315 10.46 -7.80 11.87
C PHE A 315 10.96 -9.12 12.48
N PRO A 316 10.06 -10.12 12.69
CA PRO A 316 10.41 -11.32 13.44
C PRO A 316 11.44 -12.18 12.71
N SER A 317 12.32 -12.83 13.48
CA SER A 317 13.31 -13.78 12.97
C SER A 317 12.66 -15.05 12.38
N ARG A 318 11.44 -15.38 12.85
CA ARG A 318 10.63 -16.52 12.38
C ARG A 318 9.38 -15.99 11.65
N PHE A 319 9.51 -15.73 10.38
CA PHE A 319 8.42 -15.32 9.50
C PHE A 319 8.34 -16.25 8.28
N PRO A 320 7.14 -16.72 7.88
CA PRO A 320 5.83 -16.48 8.50
C PRO A 320 5.60 -17.29 9.78
N THR A 321 4.66 -16.86 10.62
CA THR A 321 4.23 -17.58 11.82
C THR A 321 2.93 -18.35 11.58
N ASN A 322 2.71 -19.40 12.37
CA ASN A 322 1.42 -20.07 12.47
C ASN A 322 0.54 -19.39 13.54
N SER A 323 -0.34 -18.51 13.11
CA SER A 323 -1.26 -17.76 13.99
C SER A 323 -2.51 -18.55 14.43
N LEU A 324 -2.73 -19.77 13.93
CA LEU A 324 -3.98 -20.50 14.09
C LEU A 324 -4.35 -20.71 15.57
N LYS A 325 -3.38 -21.13 16.40
CA LYS A 325 -3.62 -21.36 17.83
C LYS A 325 -3.93 -20.05 18.55
N ALA A 326 -3.17 -18.99 18.28
CA ALA A 326 -3.39 -17.66 18.85
C ALA A 326 -4.79 -17.11 18.52
N LEU A 327 -5.23 -17.22 17.26
CA LEU A 327 -6.58 -16.82 16.83
C LEU A 327 -7.69 -17.61 17.52
N ARG A 328 -7.52 -18.91 17.67
CA ARG A 328 -8.47 -19.77 18.40
C ARG A 328 -8.48 -19.47 19.90
N THR A 329 -7.33 -19.22 20.52
CA THR A 329 -7.23 -18.79 21.91
C THR A 329 -7.97 -17.46 22.12
N TYR A 330 -7.79 -16.47 21.22
CA TYR A 330 -8.56 -15.23 21.26
C TYR A 330 -10.07 -15.45 21.28
N LEU A 331 -10.58 -16.34 20.41
CA LEU A 331 -12.02 -16.66 20.33
C LEU A 331 -12.51 -17.45 21.56
N ALA A 332 -11.65 -18.27 22.15
CA ALA A 332 -11.96 -19.06 23.35
C ALA A 332 -12.00 -18.21 24.63
N LEU A 333 -11.32 -17.06 24.65
CA LEU A 333 -11.29 -16.16 25.80
C LEU A 333 -12.64 -15.43 25.98
N PRO A 334 -13.05 -15.12 27.23
CA PRO A 334 -14.13 -14.18 27.52
C PRO A 334 -13.86 -12.81 26.87
N GLU A 335 -14.93 -12.11 26.48
CA GLU A 335 -14.85 -10.88 25.70
C GLU A 335 -13.97 -9.80 26.37
N GLU A 336 -14.10 -9.64 27.66
CA GLU A 336 -13.35 -8.68 28.48
C GLU A 336 -11.83 -8.92 28.51
N ARG A 337 -11.38 -10.15 28.16
CA ARG A 337 -9.96 -10.50 28.10
C ARG A 337 -9.36 -10.39 26.68
N ARG A 338 -10.23 -10.36 25.66
CA ARG A 338 -9.81 -10.44 24.24
C ARG A 338 -8.93 -9.28 23.82
N ALA A 339 -9.25 -8.06 24.19
CA ALA A 339 -8.49 -6.89 23.80
C ALA A 339 -7.05 -6.96 24.35
N ARG A 340 -6.91 -7.24 25.64
CA ARG A 340 -5.57 -7.39 26.28
C ARG A 340 -4.76 -8.52 25.64
N PHE A 341 -5.36 -9.67 25.39
CA PHE A 341 -4.68 -10.81 24.78
C PHE A 341 -4.25 -10.49 23.35
N ARG A 342 -5.12 -9.86 22.54
CA ARG A 342 -4.80 -9.41 21.20
C ARG A 342 -3.56 -8.52 21.18
N ASP A 343 -3.56 -7.48 22.01
CA ASP A 343 -2.50 -6.48 22.04
C ASP A 343 -1.17 -7.08 22.55
N ALA A 344 -1.23 -7.93 23.58
CA ALA A 344 -0.07 -8.64 24.10
C ALA A 344 0.52 -9.62 23.07
N THR A 345 -0.32 -10.37 22.36
CA THR A 345 0.12 -11.35 21.34
C THR A 345 0.74 -10.66 20.11
N PHE A 346 0.13 -9.58 19.62
CA PHE A 346 0.72 -8.78 18.58
C PHE A 346 2.09 -8.23 18.97
N ARG A 347 2.20 -7.67 20.18
CA ARG A 347 3.45 -7.14 20.70
C ARG A 347 4.53 -8.21 20.86
N ALA A 348 4.18 -9.37 21.40
CA ALA A 348 5.09 -10.50 21.56
C ALA A 348 5.74 -10.89 20.22
N TYR A 349 4.96 -10.93 19.14
CA TYR A 349 5.47 -11.32 17.84
C TYR A 349 6.17 -10.18 17.08
N TRP A 350 5.54 -8.99 16.97
CA TRP A 350 6.02 -7.91 16.11
C TRP A 350 6.93 -6.87 16.79
N ALA A 351 7.10 -6.93 18.09
CA ALA A 351 8.01 -6.06 18.83
C ALA A 351 9.10 -6.83 19.59
N GLU A 352 8.75 -8.01 20.13
CA GLU A 352 9.61 -8.77 21.04
C GLU A 352 10.24 -10.02 20.40
N ASP A 353 9.90 -10.31 19.13
CA ASP A 353 10.42 -11.45 18.33
C ASP A 353 10.16 -12.82 19.01
N ARG A 354 9.00 -12.96 19.65
CA ARG A 354 8.61 -14.17 20.37
C ARG A 354 7.72 -15.05 19.49
N ASP A 355 7.84 -16.36 19.60
CA ASP A 355 7.07 -17.32 18.84
C ASP A 355 5.66 -17.49 19.41
N ILE A 356 4.65 -16.90 18.76
CA ILE A 356 3.23 -17.01 19.16
C ILE A 356 2.59 -18.35 18.79
N SER A 357 3.32 -19.31 18.24
CA SER A 357 2.88 -20.70 18.14
C SER A 357 3.21 -21.50 19.41
N ASP A 358 4.04 -20.96 20.30
CA ASP A 358 4.44 -21.55 21.59
C ASP A 358 3.38 -21.28 22.66
N ASP A 359 2.99 -22.35 23.35
CA ASP A 359 1.99 -22.31 24.42
C ASP A 359 2.40 -21.45 25.61
N ALA A 360 3.70 -21.47 25.96
CA ALA A 360 4.20 -20.66 27.08
C ALA A 360 4.09 -19.17 26.74
N VAL A 361 4.41 -18.76 25.52
CA VAL A 361 4.25 -17.38 25.05
C VAL A 361 2.80 -16.95 25.06
N LEU A 362 1.89 -17.80 24.55
CA LEU A 362 0.45 -17.49 24.58
C LEU A 362 -0.12 -17.44 25.98
N ALA A 363 0.31 -18.30 26.91
CA ALA A 363 -0.12 -18.28 28.30
C ALA A 363 0.29 -16.97 29.00
N GLU A 364 1.50 -16.49 28.78
CA GLU A 364 1.94 -15.18 29.27
C GLU A 364 1.09 -14.03 28.67
N CYS A 365 0.73 -14.11 27.36
CA CYS A 365 -0.14 -13.11 26.74
C CYS A 365 -1.56 -13.10 27.34
N VAL A 366 -2.10 -14.26 27.78
CA VAL A 366 -3.36 -14.33 28.53
C VAL A 366 -3.21 -13.65 29.90
N GLY A 367 -2.02 -13.80 30.53
CA GLY A 367 -1.69 -13.16 31.81
C GLY A 367 -2.34 -13.76 33.04
N ASP A 368 -2.90 -14.96 32.92
CA ASP A 368 -3.54 -15.74 33.99
C ASP A 368 -3.48 -17.23 33.62
N GLU A 369 -2.80 -18.04 34.43
CA GLU A 369 -2.57 -19.45 34.10
C GLU A 369 -3.85 -20.28 34.04
N ALA A 370 -4.82 -20.03 34.90
CA ALA A 370 -6.08 -20.77 34.91
C ALA A 370 -6.91 -20.44 33.67
N ALA A 371 -6.99 -19.16 33.33
CA ALA A 371 -7.65 -18.71 32.10
C ALA A 371 -6.93 -19.19 30.84
N ALA A 372 -5.60 -19.31 30.83
CA ALA A 372 -4.84 -19.84 29.72
C ALA A 372 -5.13 -21.34 29.51
N ARG A 373 -5.14 -22.15 30.60
CA ARG A 373 -5.49 -23.58 30.52
C ARG A 373 -6.91 -23.78 29.98
N ASP A 374 -7.88 -23.01 30.46
CA ASP A 374 -9.27 -23.09 29.97
C ASP A 374 -9.35 -22.68 28.52
N ALA A 375 -8.75 -21.55 28.14
CA ALA A 375 -8.76 -21.06 26.76
C ALA A 375 -8.10 -22.05 25.79
N PHE A 376 -6.98 -22.70 26.15
CA PHE A 376 -6.32 -23.72 25.33
C PHE A 376 -7.17 -24.97 25.16
N ALA A 377 -7.83 -25.44 26.22
CA ALA A 377 -8.76 -26.56 26.13
C ALA A 377 -9.91 -26.26 25.16
N ARG A 378 -10.49 -25.06 25.27
CA ARG A 378 -11.59 -24.60 24.40
C ARG A 378 -11.14 -24.27 22.98
N ALA A 379 -9.92 -23.79 22.76
CA ALA A 379 -9.37 -23.47 21.42
C ALA A 379 -9.34 -24.69 20.48
N GLY A 380 -9.31 -25.90 21.05
CA GLY A 380 -9.41 -27.18 20.33
C GLY A 380 -10.85 -27.63 20.02
N SER A 381 -11.88 -27.00 20.60
CA SER A 381 -13.28 -27.39 20.42
C SER A 381 -13.77 -27.15 18.99
N ASP A 382 -14.78 -27.89 18.57
CA ASP A 382 -15.39 -27.72 17.24
C ASP A 382 -16.13 -26.38 17.13
N GLU A 383 -16.68 -25.88 18.24
CA GLU A 383 -17.30 -24.56 18.32
C GLU A 383 -16.30 -23.43 17.93
N VAL A 384 -15.13 -23.39 18.56
CA VAL A 384 -14.11 -22.36 18.29
C VAL A 384 -13.51 -22.50 16.88
N LYS A 385 -13.31 -23.74 16.42
CA LYS A 385 -12.88 -24.00 15.03
C LYS A 385 -13.90 -23.50 14.02
N ALA A 386 -15.20 -23.77 14.27
CA ALA A 386 -16.31 -23.30 13.43
C ALA A 386 -16.43 -21.78 13.46
N ALA A 387 -16.27 -21.15 14.63
CA ALA A 387 -16.32 -19.70 14.78
C ALA A 387 -15.22 -18.99 13.97
N LEU A 388 -13.97 -19.48 14.01
CA LEU A 388 -12.87 -18.92 13.22
C LEU A 388 -13.10 -19.11 11.70
N ARG A 389 -13.61 -20.28 11.31
CA ARG A 389 -13.96 -20.55 9.92
C ARG A 389 -15.06 -19.61 9.44
N ALA A 390 -16.16 -19.49 10.19
CA ALA A 390 -17.27 -18.61 9.86
C ALA A 390 -16.84 -17.14 9.77
N SER A 391 -15.94 -16.68 10.67
CA SER A 391 -15.38 -15.33 10.59
C SER A 391 -14.57 -15.12 9.32
N THR A 392 -13.76 -16.09 8.92
CA THR A 392 -12.95 -16.03 7.69
C THR A 392 -13.83 -16.02 6.44
N GLU A 393 -14.85 -16.89 6.39
CA GLU A 393 -15.83 -16.98 5.30
C GLU A 393 -16.66 -15.69 5.18
N ARG A 394 -17.08 -15.12 6.31
CA ARG A 394 -17.78 -13.83 6.36
C ARG A 394 -16.90 -12.73 5.78
N GLY A 395 -15.62 -12.66 6.17
CA GLY A 395 -14.67 -11.71 5.61
C GLY A 395 -14.57 -11.85 4.09
N ALA A 396 -14.39 -13.06 3.58
CA ALA A 396 -14.34 -13.32 2.14
C ALA A 396 -15.64 -12.87 1.42
N ALA A 397 -16.81 -13.19 1.98
CA ALA A 397 -18.11 -12.77 1.44
C ALA A 397 -18.30 -11.25 1.44
N ARG A 398 -17.69 -10.53 2.39
CA ARG A 398 -17.66 -9.07 2.47
C ARG A 398 -16.60 -8.45 1.55
N GLY A 399 -15.86 -9.24 0.77
CA GLY A 399 -14.83 -8.75 -0.14
C GLY A 399 -13.46 -8.54 0.50
N VAL A 400 -13.23 -9.04 1.72
CA VAL A 400 -11.90 -9.00 2.36
C VAL A 400 -10.94 -9.90 1.57
N PHE A 401 -9.80 -9.36 1.17
CA PHE A 401 -8.76 -10.07 0.42
C PHE A 401 -7.37 -9.97 1.07
N GLY A 402 -7.29 -9.37 2.24
CA GLY A 402 -6.08 -9.20 3.05
C GLY A 402 -6.39 -8.46 4.35
N VAL A 403 -5.40 -8.30 5.23
CA VAL A 403 -5.57 -7.63 6.53
C VAL A 403 -4.46 -6.61 6.80
N PRO A 404 -4.74 -5.53 7.58
CA PRO A 404 -6.04 -5.21 8.15
C PRO A 404 -7.02 -4.77 7.07
N THR A 405 -8.29 -5.16 7.22
CA THR A 405 -9.40 -4.59 6.47
C THR A 405 -10.39 -3.98 7.43
N PHE A 406 -10.81 -2.78 7.12
CA PHE A 406 -11.79 -2.00 7.89
C PHE A 406 -13.06 -1.87 7.04
N ILE A 407 -14.23 -2.06 7.65
CA ILE A 407 -15.51 -1.87 6.97
C ILE A 407 -16.38 -0.92 7.80
N VAL A 408 -16.93 0.10 7.12
CA VAL A 408 -17.89 1.06 7.66
C VAL A 408 -19.13 1.02 6.79
N GLY A 409 -20.21 0.42 7.27
CA GLY A 409 -21.40 0.15 6.43
C GLY A 409 -21.03 -0.77 5.26
N ASP A 410 -21.12 -0.26 4.02
CA ASP A 410 -20.76 -1.00 2.80
C ASP A 410 -19.37 -0.65 2.27
N GLU A 411 -18.68 0.31 2.90
CA GLU A 411 -17.38 0.76 2.46
C GLU A 411 -16.25 -0.07 3.06
N LEU A 412 -15.40 -0.63 2.19
CA LEU A 412 -14.22 -1.39 2.55
C LEU A 412 -12.96 -0.54 2.38
N PHE A 413 -12.08 -0.58 3.39
CA PHE A 413 -10.76 0.06 3.40
C PHE A 413 -9.71 -1.00 3.76
N TRP A 414 -8.68 -1.15 2.92
CA TRP A 414 -7.62 -2.13 3.13
C TRP A 414 -6.29 -1.46 3.41
N GLY A 415 -5.67 -1.85 4.52
CA GLY A 415 -4.36 -1.37 4.93
C GLY A 415 -4.42 -0.34 6.07
N GLN A 416 -3.41 -0.37 6.94
CA GLN A 416 -3.26 0.55 8.06
C GLN A 416 -3.14 2.02 7.61
N ASP A 417 -2.72 2.24 6.38
CA ASP A 417 -2.54 3.55 5.76
C ASP A 417 -3.84 4.17 5.23
N ARG A 418 -4.98 3.54 5.49
CA ARG A 418 -6.33 4.05 5.14
C ARG A 418 -7.13 4.56 6.34
N LEU A 419 -6.52 4.57 7.54
CA LEU A 419 -7.24 4.95 8.78
C LEU A 419 -7.82 6.37 8.75
N GLU A 420 -7.19 7.33 8.05
CA GLU A 420 -7.78 8.67 7.88
C GLU A 420 -9.07 8.63 7.02
N LEU A 421 -9.11 7.77 5.99
CA LEU A 421 -10.32 7.59 5.18
C LEU A 421 -11.40 6.85 5.97
N VAL A 422 -11.02 5.88 6.81
CA VAL A 422 -11.93 5.18 7.74
C VAL A 422 -12.55 6.18 8.71
N GLU A 423 -11.76 7.07 9.32
CA GLU A 423 -12.26 8.09 10.24
C GLU A 423 -13.22 9.05 9.54
N ALA A 424 -12.90 9.49 8.31
CA ALA A 424 -13.80 10.32 7.51
C ALA A 424 -15.14 9.60 7.24
N ALA A 425 -15.12 8.33 6.83
CA ALA A 425 -16.32 7.54 6.61
C ALA A 425 -17.15 7.37 7.89
N LEU A 426 -16.51 7.13 9.04
CA LEU A 426 -17.20 7.06 10.34
C LEU A 426 -17.85 8.37 10.75
N ARG A 427 -17.33 9.52 10.31
CA ARG A 427 -17.90 10.84 10.55
C ARG A 427 -18.96 11.26 9.52
N GLY A 428 -19.21 10.45 8.47
CA GLY A 428 -20.21 10.73 7.42
C GLY A 428 -19.70 11.59 6.28
N GLY A 429 -18.36 11.60 6.09
CA GLY A 429 -17.68 12.39 5.06
C GLY A 429 -17.56 11.70 3.71
#